data_478e4ac0650b993b0cdccf5bef67f830
#
_entry.id   478e4ac0650b993b0cdccf5bef67f830
#
_cell.length_a   1.000
_cell.length_b   1.000
_cell.length_c   1.000
_cell.angle_alpha   90.00
_cell.angle_beta   90.00
_cell.angle_gamma   90.00
#
_symmetry.space_group_name_H-M   'P 1'
#
loop_
_entity.id
_entity.type
_entity.pdbx_description
1 polymer ?
#
loop_
_entity_poly.entity_id
_entity_poly.type
_entity_poly.pdbx_seq_one_letter_code
_entity_poly.pdbx_strand_id
1 'polypeptide(L)'
;EQMDDPDILEEVEEDKKSISIIKRTYIIVIALLMVTLLLVNSQTGYHLVSFLSGKIVSSNINLDSSFDLKKGGQVVFENETYADLKQVYLDNQKHEFKACLTGYKDDKNYVITGLYIPIIYQQDVYSVTSQLCNSSTIISMHSHPPLRCIFSEQDIKSYESFKQIKPEGIIGLMCGEERMTFYGYSAG
;
A
#
# COMPACT_ATOMS: atom_id res chain seq x y z
N GLU A 1 16.40 -73.63 -7.11
CA GLU A 1 16.69 -72.77 -8.28
C GLU A 1 15.81 -71.55 -8.19
N GLN A 2 16.38 -70.52 -7.56
CA GLN A 2 15.68 -69.25 -7.34
C GLN A 2 15.93 -68.38 -8.58
N MET A 3 14.94 -68.23 -9.41
CA MET A 3 14.94 -67.38 -10.61
C MET A 3 14.96 -65.93 -10.11
N ASP A 4 16.12 -65.30 -10.05
CA ASP A 4 16.28 -63.86 -9.98
C ASP A 4 15.92 -63.28 -11.35
N ASP A 5 14.65 -62.87 -11.51
CA ASP A 5 14.18 -62.21 -12.73
C ASP A 5 14.62 -60.74 -12.68
N PRO A 6 15.54 -60.31 -13.57
CA PRO A 6 16.07 -58.94 -13.56
C PRO A 6 15.02 -57.88 -13.76
N ASP A 7 13.93 -58.16 -14.46
CA ASP A 7 12.83 -57.22 -14.73
C ASP A 7 12.04 -56.84 -13.44
N ILE A 8 11.91 -57.80 -12.49
CA ILE A 8 11.24 -57.56 -11.19
C ILE A 8 12.08 -56.67 -10.29
N LEU A 9 13.43 -56.78 -10.37
CA LEU A 9 14.33 -55.96 -9.56
C LEU A 9 14.33 -54.49 -10.04
N GLU A 10 14.24 -54.26 -11.33
CA GLU A 10 14.21 -52.91 -11.93
C GLU A 10 12.90 -52.18 -11.59
N GLU A 11 11.75 -52.88 -11.65
CA GLU A 11 10.42 -52.32 -11.28
C GLU A 11 10.35 -51.95 -9.79
N VAL A 12 10.93 -52.75 -8.90
CA VAL A 12 10.96 -52.46 -7.46
C VAL A 12 11.91 -51.28 -7.14
N GLU A 13 12.96 -51.07 -7.92
CA GLU A 13 13.89 -49.96 -7.71
C GLU A 13 13.31 -48.61 -8.22
N GLU A 14 12.56 -48.61 -9.34
CA GLU A 14 11.80 -47.46 -9.82
C GLU A 14 10.71 -47.03 -8.84
N ASP A 15 9.95 -47.97 -8.29
CA ASP A 15 8.92 -47.67 -7.27
C ASP A 15 9.51 -47.05 -6.01
N LYS A 16 10.65 -47.57 -5.51
CA LYS A 16 11.36 -46.99 -4.37
C LYS A 16 11.84 -45.56 -4.64
N LYS A 17 12.32 -45.29 -5.84
CA LYS A 17 12.77 -43.94 -6.25
C LYS A 17 11.60 -42.97 -6.37
N SER A 18 10.47 -43.39 -6.95
CA SER A 18 9.25 -42.61 -7.07
C SER A 18 8.68 -42.26 -5.70
N ILE A 19 8.55 -43.20 -4.78
CA ILE A 19 8.11 -42.99 -3.40
C ILE A 19 9.03 -42.03 -2.64
N SER A 20 10.33 -42.12 -2.87
CA SER A 20 11.32 -41.20 -2.26
C SER A 20 11.15 -39.77 -2.74
N ILE A 21 10.87 -39.55 -4.03
CA ILE A 21 10.62 -38.23 -4.62
C ILE A 21 9.34 -37.64 -4.06
N ILE A 22 8.26 -38.41 -4.02
CA ILE A 22 6.96 -37.97 -3.47
C ILE A 22 7.09 -37.55 -2.01
N LYS A 23 7.80 -38.35 -1.18
CA LYS A 23 8.05 -38.01 0.22
C LYS A 23 8.85 -36.72 0.37
N ARG A 24 9.88 -36.51 -0.43
CA ARG A 24 10.68 -35.28 -0.42
C ARG A 24 9.84 -34.07 -0.81
N THR A 25 9.05 -34.18 -1.89
CA THR A 25 8.17 -33.12 -2.34
C THR A 25 7.16 -32.75 -1.25
N TYR A 26 6.54 -33.74 -0.60
CA TYR A 26 5.60 -33.54 0.48
C TYR A 26 6.22 -32.80 1.68
N ILE A 27 7.44 -33.20 2.08
CA ILE A 27 8.19 -32.52 3.18
C ILE A 27 8.49 -31.06 2.81
N ILE A 28 8.92 -30.81 1.56
CA ILE A 28 9.20 -29.44 1.09
C ILE A 28 7.92 -28.58 1.11
N VAL A 29 6.79 -29.12 0.63
CA VAL A 29 5.52 -28.40 0.63
C VAL A 29 5.06 -28.06 2.06
N ILE A 30 5.17 -29.02 2.98
CA ILE A 30 4.81 -28.77 4.39
C ILE A 30 5.75 -27.73 5.01
N ALA A 31 7.06 -27.83 4.77
CA ALA A 31 8.02 -26.87 5.28
C ALA A 31 7.74 -25.45 4.75
N LEU A 32 7.41 -25.29 3.45
CA LEU A 32 7.02 -24.01 2.85
C LEU A 32 5.72 -23.47 3.46
N LEU A 33 4.72 -24.35 3.69
CA LEU A 33 3.47 -23.94 4.35
C LEU A 33 3.72 -23.48 5.78
N MET A 34 4.55 -24.18 6.54
CA MET A 34 4.90 -23.79 7.91
C MET A 34 5.67 -22.47 7.94
N VAL A 35 6.63 -22.27 7.05
CA VAL A 35 7.36 -21.00 6.93
C VAL A 35 6.41 -19.86 6.55
N THR A 36 5.51 -20.09 5.60
CA THR A 36 4.50 -19.09 5.20
C THR A 36 3.57 -18.73 6.36
N LEU A 37 3.09 -19.71 7.11
CA LEU A 37 2.26 -19.50 8.30
C LEU A 37 3.01 -18.70 9.39
N LEU A 38 4.27 -19.01 9.63
CA LEU A 38 5.11 -18.26 10.59
C LEU A 38 5.33 -16.83 10.11
N LEU A 39 5.61 -16.62 8.83
CA LEU A 39 5.78 -15.28 8.27
C LEU A 39 4.49 -14.45 8.35
N VAL A 40 3.35 -15.01 7.99
CA VAL A 40 2.06 -14.29 8.02
C VAL A 40 1.64 -13.93 9.45
N ASN A 41 1.93 -14.78 10.44
CA ASN A 41 1.58 -14.52 11.84
C ASN A 41 2.67 -13.75 12.61
N SER A 42 3.83 -13.49 12.02
CA SER A 42 4.89 -12.69 12.64
C SER A 42 4.71 -11.20 12.30
N GLN A 43 5.14 -10.33 13.21
CA GLN A 43 5.16 -8.89 12.98
C GLN A 43 6.03 -8.55 11.75
N THR A 44 7.13 -9.24 11.56
CA THR A 44 8.04 -9.09 10.41
C THR A 44 7.37 -9.48 9.09
N GLY A 45 6.61 -10.59 9.07
CA GLY A 45 5.87 -11.02 7.88
C GLY A 45 4.75 -10.05 7.53
N TYR A 46 4.03 -9.52 8.53
CA TYR A 46 3.05 -8.47 8.31
C TYR A 46 3.66 -7.23 7.63
N HIS A 47 4.84 -6.79 8.08
CA HIS A 47 5.56 -5.67 7.45
C HIS A 47 5.98 -5.99 6.01
N LEU A 48 6.44 -7.21 5.75
CA LEU A 48 6.83 -7.64 4.40
C LEU A 48 5.64 -7.67 3.45
N VAL A 49 4.52 -8.25 3.87
CA VAL A 49 3.27 -8.28 3.08
C VAL A 49 2.74 -6.87 2.83
N SER A 50 2.73 -6.00 3.86
CA SER A 50 2.33 -4.61 3.72
C SER A 50 3.22 -3.83 2.76
N PHE A 51 4.53 -4.05 2.79
CA PHE A 51 5.48 -3.43 1.87
C PHE A 51 5.26 -3.88 0.42
N LEU A 52 5.11 -5.19 0.18
CA LEU A 52 4.87 -5.73 -1.17
C LEU A 52 3.52 -5.28 -1.72
N SER A 53 2.48 -5.36 -0.91
CA SER A 53 1.14 -4.88 -1.29
C SER A 53 1.14 -3.37 -1.53
N GLY A 54 1.86 -2.61 -0.71
CA GLY A 54 2.03 -1.18 -0.85
C GLY A 54 2.64 -0.78 -2.20
N LYS A 55 3.66 -1.51 -2.67
CA LYS A 55 4.25 -1.30 -4.01
C LYS A 55 3.26 -1.51 -5.16
N ILE A 56 2.33 -2.45 -5.01
CA ILE A 56 1.31 -2.75 -6.03
C ILE A 56 0.20 -1.69 -6.01
N VAL A 57 -0.17 -1.21 -4.82
CA VAL A 57 -1.31 -0.30 -4.64
C VAL A 57 -0.95 1.16 -4.89
N SER A 58 0.27 1.58 -4.57
CA SER A 58 0.72 2.97 -4.71
C SER A 58 1.21 3.30 -6.11
N SER A 59 1.16 4.59 -6.46
CA SER A 59 1.76 5.18 -7.67
C SER A 59 3.04 5.91 -7.31
N ASN A 60 4.01 5.89 -8.22
CA ASN A 60 5.19 6.75 -8.16
C ASN A 60 4.87 8.08 -8.84
N ILE A 61 5.63 9.11 -8.46
CA ILE A 61 5.58 10.41 -9.12
C ILE A 61 6.09 10.31 -10.56
N ASN A 62 5.42 10.99 -11.47
CA ASN A 62 5.85 11.21 -12.84
C ASN A 62 6.78 12.44 -12.91
N LEU A 63 7.47 12.63 -14.05
CA LEU A 63 8.38 13.75 -14.28
C LEU A 63 7.70 15.13 -14.24
N ASP A 64 6.40 15.18 -14.48
CA ASP A 64 5.55 16.38 -14.48
C ASP A 64 4.89 16.66 -13.10
N SER A 65 5.41 16.09 -12.02
CA SER A 65 4.84 16.20 -10.67
C SER A 65 3.39 15.70 -10.59
N SER A 66 3.07 14.63 -11.31
CA SER A 66 1.75 13.98 -11.25
C SER A 66 1.83 12.55 -10.75
N PHE A 67 0.68 12.02 -10.33
CA PHE A 67 0.49 10.62 -9.91
C PHE A 67 -0.68 10.03 -10.68
N ASP A 68 -0.47 8.89 -11.32
CA ASP A 68 -1.53 8.18 -12.03
C ASP A 68 -2.52 7.52 -11.06
N LEU A 69 -3.81 7.69 -11.34
CA LEU A 69 -4.89 7.00 -10.65
C LEU A 69 -5.22 5.69 -11.37
N LYS A 70 -5.36 4.60 -10.62
CA LYS A 70 -5.54 3.25 -11.19
C LYS A 70 -6.78 3.07 -12.08
N LYS A 71 -7.78 3.91 -11.92
CA LYS A 71 -9.03 3.88 -12.71
C LYS A 71 -9.07 4.97 -13.79
N GLY A 72 -7.92 5.54 -14.11
CA GLY A 72 -7.75 6.65 -15.05
C GLY A 72 -7.82 8.02 -14.38
N GLY A 73 -7.19 9.01 -15.02
CA GLY A 73 -6.95 10.33 -14.48
C GLY A 73 -5.67 10.41 -13.65
N GLN A 74 -5.39 11.60 -13.16
CA GLN A 74 -4.14 11.92 -12.45
C GLN A 74 -4.41 12.86 -11.28
N VAL A 75 -3.52 12.85 -10.30
CA VAL A 75 -3.34 13.94 -9.34
C VAL A 75 -2.15 14.76 -9.81
N VAL A 76 -2.39 15.99 -10.18
CA VAL A 76 -1.39 16.91 -10.75
C VAL A 76 -1.10 18.01 -9.74
N PHE A 77 0.17 18.23 -9.43
CA PHE A 77 0.59 19.28 -8.52
C PHE A 77 1.11 20.47 -9.34
N GLU A 78 0.46 21.63 -9.18
CA GLU A 78 0.89 22.87 -9.82
C GLU A 78 1.94 23.58 -8.95
N ASN A 79 2.78 24.37 -9.61
CA ASN A 79 3.84 25.14 -8.99
C ASN A 79 4.76 24.26 -8.11
N GLU A 80 5.14 24.76 -6.95
CA GLU A 80 5.99 24.04 -5.99
C GLU A 80 5.22 23.24 -4.94
N THR A 81 3.90 23.07 -5.13
CA THR A 81 3.01 22.44 -4.12
C THR A 81 3.45 21.01 -3.76
N TYR A 82 3.99 20.28 -4.72
CA TYR A 82 4.56 18.95 -4.43
C TYR A 82 5.84 19.04 -3.60
N ALA A 83 6.71 20.01 -3.88
CA ALA A 83 7.93 20.23 -3.11
C ALA A 83 7.60 20.61 -1.66
N ASP A 84 6.59 21.46 -1.46
CA ASP A 84 6.11 21.83 -0.12
C ASP A 84 5.56 20.60 0.63
N LEU A 85 4.74 19.78 -0.03
CA LEU A 85 4.21 18.55 0.58
C LEU A 85 5.34 17.56 0.91
N LYS A 86 6.32 17.42 0.02
CA LYS A 86 7.51 16.59 0.24
C LYS A 86 8.30 17.08 1.45
N GLN A 87 8.46 18.40 1.61
CA GLN A 87 9.13 18.98 2.78
C GLN A 87 8.38 18.65 4.07
N VAL A 88 7.04 18.80 4.09
CA VAL A 88 6.21 18.40 5.24
C VAL A 88 6.43 16.91 5.57
N TYR A 89 6.50 16.04 4.56
CA TYR A 89 6.79 14.62 4.78
C TYR A 89 8.16 14.38 5.39
N LEU A 90 9.21 15.05 4.89
CA LEU A 90 10.58 14.92 5.40
C LEU A 90 10.72 15.42 6.85
N ASP A 91 10.03 16.50 7.20
CA ASP A 91 10.05 17.07 8.56
C ASP A 91 9.30 16.19 9.58
N ASN A 92 8.41 15.30 9.11
CA ASN A 92 7.55 14.46 9.95
C ASN A 92 7.87 12.95 9.85
N GLN A 93 9.12 12.55 9.57
CA GLN A 93 9.49 11.12 9.40
C GLN A 93 9.24 10.23 10.63
N LYS A 94 9.09 10.81 11.82
CA LYS A 94 8.87 10.09 13.09
C LYS A 94 7.40 9.98 13.49
N HIS A 95 6.51 10.72 12.83
CA HIS A 95 5.10 10.80 13.16
C HIS A 95 4.26 10.87 11.89
N GLU A 96 3.00 10.45 11.97
CA GLU A 96 2.07 10.70 10.88
C GLU A 96 1.72 12.19 10.82
N PHE A 97 1.75 12.80 9.64
CA PHE A 97 1.25 14.14 9.43
C PHE A 97 -0.12 14.13 8.72
N LYS A 98 -0.82 15.24 8.84
CA LYS A 98 -2.04 15.55 8.10
C LYS A 98 -1.82 16.82 7.29
N ALA A 99 -2.23 16.79 6.01
CA ALA A 99 -2.24 17.97 5.15
C ALA A 99 -3.57 18.03 4.37
N CYS A 100 -4.05 19.23 4.13
CA CYS A 100 -5.25 19.50 3.34
C CYS A 100 -4.82 20.12 2.01
N LEU A 101 -4.92 19.37 0.92
CA LEU A 101 -4.53 19.82 -0.41
C LEU A 101 -5.69 20.54 -1.05
N THR A 102 -5.49 21.81 -1.39
CA THR A 102 -6.49 22.66 -2.03
C THR A 102 -6.35 22.62 -3.54
N GLY A 103 -7.45 22.79 -4.24
CA GLY A 103 -7.48 22.73 -5.69
C GLY A 103 -8.86 22.41 -6.22
N TYR A 104 -8.91 21.83 -7.40
CA TYR A 104 -10.16 21.52 -8.10
C TYR A 104 -10.07 20.20 -8.85
N LYS A 105 -11.24 19.68 -9.22
CA LYS A 105 -11.36 18.52 -10.09
C LYS A 105 -11.64 19.00 -11.52
N ASP A 106 -10.86 18.51 -12.48
CA ASP A 106 -11.03 18.73 -13.90
C ASP A 106 -11.19 17.37 -14.60
N ASP A 107 -12.42 17.05 -14.99
CA ASP A 107 -12.83 15.74 -15.49
C ASP A 107 -12.39 14.61 -14.52
N LYS A 108 -11.38 13.83 -14.88
CA LYS A 108 -10.82 12.74 -14.08
C LYS A 108 -9.58 13.15 -13.28
N ASN A 109 -9.09 14.37 -13.49
CA ASN A 109 -7.88 14.86 -12.85
C ASN A 109 -8.20 15.66 -11.60
N TYR A 110 -7.33 15.57 -10.61
CA TYR A 110 -7.31 16.36 -9.40
C TYR A 110 -6.13 17.32 -9.47
N VAL A 111 -6.40 18.60 -9.68
CA VAL A 111 -5.36 19.64 -9.81
C VAL A 111 -5.15 20.30 -8.45
N ILE A 112 -3.94 20.20 -7.92
CA ILE A 112 -3.57 20.70 -6.60
C ILE A 112 -2.81 22.00 -6.78
N THR A 113 -3.36 23.08 -6.19
CA THR A 113 -2.83 24.45 -6.34
C THR A 113 -2.22 24.98 -5.04
N GLY A 114 -2.39 24.25 -3.93
CA GLY A 114 -1.82 24.63 -2.65
C GLY A 114 -2.10 23.59 -1.57
N LEU A 115 -1.56 23.82 -0.39
CA LEU A 115 -1.78 22.97 0.78
C LEU A 115 -1.81 23.82 2.05
N TYR A 116 -2.43 23.28 3.10
CA TYR A 116 -2.29 23.78 4.47
C TYR A 116 -2.29 22.62 5.47
N ILE A 117 -1.66 22.85 6.62
CA ILE A 117 -1.67 21.90 7.72
C ILE A 117 -2.82 22.28 8.66
N PRO A 118 -3.79 21.38 8.92
CA PRO A 118 -4.89 21.67 9.85
C PRO A 118 -4.38 21.69 11.29
N ILE A 119 -5.19 22.17 12.22
CA ILE A 119 -4.86 22.09 13.65
C ILE A 119 -4.70 20.62 14.05
N ILE A 120 -3.54 20.25 14.54
CA ILE A 120 -3.22 18.93 15.04
C ILE A 120 -3.54 18.88 16.54
N TYR A 121 -4.39 17.94 16.96
CA TYR A 121 -4.74 17.73 18.37
C TYR A 121 -3.83 16.69 19.02
N GLN A 122 -3.52 15.63 18.28
CA GLN A 122 -2.63 14.55 18.69
C GLN A 122 -1.91 13.98 17.49
N GLN A 123 -0.64 13.67 17.67
CA GLN A 123 0.23 13.10 16.63
C GLN A 123 1.10 12.01 17.23
N ASP A 124 1.15 10.86 16.57
CA ASP A 124 1.90 9.68 16.98
C ASP A 124 2.52 9.01 15.75
N VAL A 125 3.30 7.97 15.95
CA VAL A 125 3.95 7.18 14.87
C VAL A 125 2.92 6.52 13.96
N TYR A 126 1.74 6.17 14.47
CA TYR A 126 0.71 5.40 13.77
C TYR A 126 -0.65 6.09 13.69
N SER A 127 -0.74 7.32 14.13
CA SER A 127 -2.00 8.06 14.10
C SER A 127 -1.81 9.56 14.15
N VAL A 128 -2.70 10.28 13.49
CA VAL A 128 -2.84 11.73 13.60
C VAL A 128 -4.30 12.10 13.79
N THR A 129 -4.59 12.83 14.88
CA THR A 129 -5.92 13.40 15.12
C THR A 129 -5.83 14.90 14.90
N SER A 130 -6.68 15.41 14.02
CA SER A 130 -6.64 16.80 13.59
C SER A 130 -8.04 17.35 13.32
N GLN A 131 -8.12 18.65 13.16
CA GLN A 131 -9.28 19.30 12.57
C GLN A 131 -9.56 18.71 11.18
N LEU A 132 -10.83 18.57 10.80
CA LEU A 132 -11.21 18.18 9.45
C LEU A 132 -10.80 19.25 8.45
N CYS A 133 -10.40 18.81 7.26
CA CYS A 133 -10.16 19.71 6.14
C CYS A 133 -11.45 20.43 5.74
N ASN A 134 -11.34 21.67 5.32
CA ASN A 134 -12.49 22.48 4.91
C ASN A 134 -12.93 22.21 3.46
N SER A 135 -13.97 22.89 3.01
CA SER A 135 -14.57 22.73 1.68
C SER A 135 -13.67 23.16 0.50
N SER A 136 -12.60 23.92 0.73
CA SER A 136 -11.61 24.24 -0.33
C SER A 136 -10.65 23.08 -0.60
N THR A 137 -10.62 22.09 0.28
CA THR A 137 -9.76 20.90 0.15
C THR A 137 -10.34 19.95 -0.88
N ILE A 138 -9.51 19.48 -1.80
CA ILE A 138 -9.88 18.43 -2.77
C ILE A 138 -9.29 17.07 -2.38
N ILE A 139 -8.14 17.06 -1.72
CA ILE A 139 -7.52 15.82 -1.20
C ILE A 139 -7.17 16.01 0.29
N SER A 140 -7.74 15.16 1.13
CA SER A 140 -7.34 15.04 2.54
C SER A 140 -6.20 14.05 2.64
N MET A 141 -4.96 14.55 2.81
CA MET A 141 -3.71 13.79 2.80
C MET A 141 -3.24 13.49 4.22
N HIS A 142 -2.68 12.29 4.44
CA HIS A 142 -1.88 11.98 5.62
C HIS A 142 -0.68 11.10 5.22
N SER A 143 0.24 10.89 6.14
CA SER A 143 1.37 9.99 5.91
C SER A 143 1.27 8.73 6.76
N HIS A 144 1.86 7.66 6.27
CA HIS A 144 2.23 6.50 7.07
C HIS A 144 3.76 6.37 7.06
N PRO A 145 4.47 6.72 8.15
CA PRO A 145 5.87 6.32 8.30
C PRO A 145 5.87 4.80 8.54
N PRO A 146 6.67 4.12 8.15
CA PRO A 146 7.49 3.39 7.30
C PRO A 146 6.78 2.64 6.14
N LEU A 147 6.71 3.25 4.98
CA LEU A 147 6.37 2.64 3.68
C LEU A 147 5.06 1.81 3.62
N ARG A 148 4.10 2.07 4.52
CA ARG A 148 2.77 1.43 4.52
C ARG A 148 1.84 2.22 3.60
N CYS A 149 1.69 1.76 2.36
CA CYS A 149 0.85 2.43 1.35
C CYS A 149 -0.61 1.91 1.32
N ILE A 150 -1.12 1.43 2.46
CA ILE A 150 -2.47 0.87 2.59
C ILE A 150 -3.24 1.66 3.62
N PHE A 151 -4.42 2.13 3.26
CA PHE A 151 -5.35 2.81 4.17
C PHE A 151 -5.82 1.87 5.27
N SER A 152 -5.89 2.38 6.49
CA SER A 152 -6.49 1.69 7.63
C SER A 152 -8.03 1.85 7.62
N GLU A 153 -8.72 1.09 8.46
CA GLU A 153 -10.17 1.29 8.66
C GLU A 153 -10.50 2.69 9.20
N GLN A 154 -9.61 3.26 10.01
CA GLN A 154 -9.77 4.63 10.54
C GLN A 154 -9.67 5.67 9.43
N ASP A 155 -8.78 5.47 8.46
CA ASP A 155 -8.64 6.36 7.30
C ASP A 155 -9.91 6.35 6.46
N ILE A 156 -10.49 5.17 6.24
CA ILE A 156 -11.76 5.04 5.50
C ILE A 156 -12.92 5.73 6.24
N LYS A 157 -13.00 5.61 7.57
CA LYS A 157 -13.99 6.34 8.38
C LYS A 157 -13.79 7.85 8.32
N SER A 158 -12.54 8.30 8.34
CA SER A 158 -12.19 9.73 8.16
C SER A 158 -12.58 10.24 6.77
N TYR A 159 -12.41 9.41 5.75
CA TYR A 159 -12.87 9.72 4.39
C TYR A 159 -14.38 9.93 4.32
N GLU A 160 -15.18 9.06 4.93
CA GLU A 160 -16.65 9.20 4.95
C GLU A 160 -17.07 10.53 5.58
N SER A 161 -16.40 10.98 6.63
CA SER A 161 -16.63 12.29 7.25
C SER A 161 -16.20 13.44 6.34
N PHE A 162 -15.05 13.33 5.68
CA PHE A 162 -14.57 14.35 4.74
C PHE A 162 -15.47 14.47 3.52
N LYS A 163 -15.98 13.35 3.01
CA LYS A 163 -16.89 13.32 1.85
C LYS A 163 -18.21 14.06 2.09
N GLN A 164 -18.65 14.18 3.34
CA GLN A 164 -19.82 15.02 3.68
C GLN A 164 -19.54 16.52 3.49
N ILE A 165 -18.28 16.94 3.65
CA ILE A 165 -17.84 18.33 3.46
C ILE A 165 -17.54 18.60 1.98
N LYS A 166 -16.89 17.65 1.30
CA LYS A 166 -16.47 17.73 -0.10
C LYS A 166 -16.85 16.43 -0.83
N PRO A 167 -18.04 16.33 -1.44
CA PRO A 167 -18.52 15.09 -2.08
C PRO A 167 -17.61 14.55 -3.19
N GLU A 168 -16.90 15.40 -3.92
CA GLU A 168 -15.93 15.04 -4.96
C GLU A 168 -14.51 14.83 -4.43
N GLY A 169 -14.29 15.13 -3.14
CA GLY A 169 -12.99 15.00 -2.50
C GLY A 169 -12.57 13.56 -2.33
N ILE A 170 -11.27 13.35 -2.30
CA ILE A 170 -10.64 12.04 -2.10
C ILE A 170 -9.66 12.08 -0.93
N ILE A 171 -9.24 10.92 -0.45
CA ILE A 171 -8.12 10.84 0.48
C ILE A 171 -6.85 10.36 -0.22
N GLY A 172 -5.72 10.89 0.25
CA GLY A 172 -4.38 10.51 -0.17
C GLY A 172 -3.55 10.04 1.00
N LEU A 173 -2.66 9.11 0.74
CA LEU A 173 -1.70 8.57 1.69
C LEU A 173 -0.30 8.69 1.10
N MET A 174 0.55 9.50 1.72
CA MET A 174 1.97 9.59 1.37
C MET A 174 2.75 8.57 2.17
N CYS A 175 3.33 7.60 1.50
CA CYS A 175 4.04 6.48 2.10
C CYS A 175 5.52 6.41 1.70
N GLY A 176 6.00 7.44 1.03
CA GLY A 176 7.39 7.66 0.62
C GLY A 176 7.53 9.02 -0.05
N GLU A 177 8.75 9.51 -0.20
CA GLU A 177 9.02 10.81 -0.82
C GLU A 177 8.42 10.98 -2.22
N GLU A 178 8.38 9.90 -2.98
CA GLU A 178 7.90 9.86 -4.37
C GLU A 178 6.77 8.86 -4.57
N ARG A 179 6.08 8.48 -3.47
CA ARG A 179 5.11 7.40 -3.50
C ARG A 179 3.86 7.75 -2.73
N MET A 180 2.72 7.66 -3.43
CA MET A 180 1.40 7.93 -2.87
C MET A 180 0.38 6.89 -3.29
N THR A 181 -0.68 6.76 -2.50
CA THR A 181 -1.90 6.05 -2.90
C THR A 181 -3.11 6.94 -2.63
N PHE A 182 -4.17 6.75 -3.41
CA PHE A 182 -5.39 7.55 -3.34
C PHE A 182 -6.62 6.65 -3.26
N TYR A 183 -7.65 7.13 -2.56
CA TYR A 183 -8.91 6.42 -2.40
C TYR A 183 -10.09 7.37 -2.51
N GLY A 184 -11.23 6.88 -3.05
CA GLY A 184 -12.47 7.63 -3.18
C GLY A 184 -12.72 8.22 -4.58
N TYR A 185 -11.75 8.11 -5.51
CA TYR A 185 -11.97 8.52 -6.89
C TYR A 185 -12.84 7.48 -7.63
N SER A 186 -13.81 7.97 -8.42
CA SER A 186 -14.63 7.12 -9.30
C SER A 186 -13.92 6.89 -10.64
N ALA A 187 -14.06 5.67 -11.19
CA ALA A 187 -13.93 5.51 -12.63
C ALA A 187 -15.08 6.30 -13.25
N GLY A 188 -14.78 7.29 -14.08
CA GLY A 188 -15.79 8.02 -14.82
C GLY A 188 -16.55 7.12 -15.78
#